data_d4c2ba08bc6a9a728140984b297d6483
#
_entry.id   d4c2ba08bc6a9a728140984b297d6483
#
_cell.length_a   1.000
_cell.length_b   1.000
_cell.length_c   1.000
_cell.angle_alpha   90.00
_cell.angle_beta   90.00
_cell.angle_gamma   90.00
#
_symmetry.space_group_name_H-M   'P 1'
#
loop_
_entity.id
_entity.type
_entity.pdbx_description
1 polymer ?
#
loop_
_entity_poly.entity_id
_entity_poly.type
_entity_poly.pdbx_seq_one_letter_code
_entity_poly.pdbx_strand_id
1 'polypeptide(L)'
;MSDLHFDPMADPKLVDRLSSAEPKEWPDIFESSDNKTPARYGADSNWALLRSALWQTKQTLPNPAFLVLPGDFLAHNFRRQFDAAAANHSDAAYRQFVHKTMQFLALQLERTFPDTAILPALGNDDSYCGNYQLQPQGPFLADTLPIFRALVGALASLGFDRNWMSYGNYSVTVRGPRMIFPNTVFFSANYHNGCGSAADADPGSATLAWLETELAAAERAQQRVWLVYHIPPGVDLFTTLLRGSCPDAIVPMWKQTYAEPFYALTRRYSDTIVASFAGHIHMDDFRLLGGDNGYYGFVPITPALSPIYGQNPAFRTVTSDAAGGILDQTTYELAYLREAVDGAPPTWQAEYTFTQAWQLPRIDLASLTQLYAMITDAPSDRDRWHTFLPVSSPVYWSTNLGEAALRGALAYRCADGHMLLPEYGRCYCGGGG
;
A
#
# COMPACT_ATOMS: atom_id res chain seq x y z
N MET A 1 6.91 -4.86 -0.05
CA MET A 1 5.79 -5.27 0.84
C MET A 1 4.89 -4.07 1.08
N SER A 2 3.61 -4.26 1.26
CA SER A 2 2.65 -3.18 1.55
C SER A 2 1.62 -3.65 2.56
N ASP A 3 0.92 -2.71 3.18
CA ASP A 3 -0.26 -2.98 4.00
C ASP A 3 0.01 -4.11 5.01
N LEU A 4 1.04 -3.86 5.84
CA LEU A 4 1.46 -4.81 6.87
C LEU A 4 0.35 -5.05 7.88
N HIS A 5 -0.39 -4.00 8.25
CA HIS A 5 -1.47 -4.00 9.23
C HIS A 5 -1.14 -4.92 10.40
N PHE A 6 0.03 -4.63 11.02
CA PHE A 6 0.50 -5.47 12.11
C PHE A 6 -0.36 -5.30 13.35
N ASP A 7 -0.94 -6.42 13.80
CA ASP A 7 -1.77 -6.51 15.00
C ASP A 7 -0.98 -7.15 16.16
N PRO A 8 -0.36 -6.35 17.03
CA PRO A 8 0.30 -6.86 18.23
C PRO A 8 -0.70 -7.38 19.28
N MET A 9 -1.99 -7.10 19.10
CA MET A 9 -3.08 -7.46 20.00
C MET A 9 -3.83 -8.72 19.56
N ALA A 10 -3.34 -9.44 18.52
CA ALA A 10 -3.91 -10.72 18.06
C ALA A 10 -4.00 -11.79 19.16
N ASP A 11 -3.18 -11.69 20.22
CA ASP A 11 -3.38 -12.35 21.49
C ASP A 11 -3.56 -11.28 22.58
N PRO A 12 -4.79 -10.95 22.97
CA PRO A 12 -5.08 -9.89 23.94
C PRO A 12 -4.41 -10.07 25.32
N LYS A 13 -4.07 -11.31 25.70
CA LYS A 13 -3.41 -11.61 26.97
C LYS A 13 -2.00 -11.05 27.05
N LEU A 14 -1.40 -10.70 25.92
CA LEU A 14 -0.02 -10.19 25.86
C LEU A 14 0.07 -8.67 25.97
N VAL A 15 -1.03 -7.93 25.76
CA VAL A 15 -1.03 -6.48 25.56
C VAL A 15 -0.39 -5.72 26.71
N ASP A 16 -0.70 -6.06 27.95
CA ASP A 16 -0.12 -5.39 29.11
C ASP A 16 1.40 -5.68 29.26
N ARG A 17 1.84 -6.89 28.90
CA ARG A 17 3.26 -7.24 28.87
C ARG A 17 3.99 -6.49 27.76
N LEU A 18 3.41 -6.42 26.55
CA LEU A 18 3.94 -5.67 25.42
C LEU A 18 3.99 -4.17 25.75
N SER A 19 2.95 -3.63 26.39
CA SER A 19 2.91 -2.23 26.83
C SER A 19 4.05 -1.89 27.80
N SER A 20 4.39 -2.80 28.68
CA SER A 20 5.43 -2.61 29.72
C SER A 20 6.84 -2.85 29.19
N ALA A 21 7.02 -3.80 28.26
CA ALA A 21 8.32 -4.22 27.74
C ALA A 21 8.87 -3.25 26.68
N GLU A 22 10.20 -3.29 26.46
CA GLU A 22 10.82 -2.62 25.32
C GLU A 22 10.55 -3.39 24.01
N PRO A 23 10.40 -2.70 22.85
CA PRO A 23 10.09 -3.35 21.57
C PRO A 23 11.04 -4.48 21.16
N LYS A 24 12.31 -4.41 21.57
CA LYS A 24 13.30 -5.46 21.31
C LYS A 24 13.00 -6.78 22.00
N GLU A 25 12.19 -6.78 23.07
CA GLU A 25 11.78 -7.93 23.87
C GLU A 25 10.48 -8.55 23.38
N TRP A 26 9.74 -7.87 22.49
CA TRP A 26 8.45 -8.33 21.98
C TRP A 26 8.48 -9.69 21.30
N PRO A 27 9.53 -10.07 20.52
CA PRO A 27 9.61 -11.42 19.97
C PRO A 27 9.46 -12.52 21.01
N ASP A 28 10.16 -12.41 22.15
CA ASP A 28 10.10 -13.41 23.22
C ASP A 28 8.72 -13.43 23.89
N ILE A 29 8.07 -12.28 23.99
CA ILE A 29 6.69 -12.20 24.51
C ILE A 29 5.72 -12.89 23.54
N PHE A 30 5.81 -12.63 22.25
CA PHE A 30 4.98 -13.32 21.24
C PHE A 30 5.24 -14.83 21.20
N GLU A 31 6.49 -15.27 21.41
CA GLU A 31 6.81 -16.69 21.49
C GLU A 31 6.23 -17.38 22.75
N SER A 32 5.75 -16.63 23.73
CA SER A 32 5.01 -17.17 24.87
C SER A 32 3.51 -17.36 24.63
N SER A 33 2.98 -16.85 23.51
CA SER A 33 1.59 -17.06 23.12
C SER A 33 1.32 -18.50 22.69
N ASP A 34 0.10 -18.96 22.87
CA ASP A 34 -0.40 -20.21 22.29
C ASP A 34 -0.72 -20.05 20.79
N ASN A 35 -0.87 -18.81 20.30
CA ASN A 35 -1.16 -18.51 18.91
C ASN A 35 0.14 -18.50 18.08
N LYS A 36 0.47 -19.64 17.47
CA LYS A 36 1.70 -19.85 16.68
C LYS A 36 1.46 -19.84 15.17
N THR A 37 0.22 -19.82 14.74
CA THR A 37 -0.14 -19.90 13.32
C THR A 37 -0.32 -18.51 12.72
N PRO A 38 -0.14 -18.35 11.40
CA PRO A 38 -0.42 -17.09 10.72
C PRO A 38 -1.85 -16.60 10.93
N ALA A 39 -2.06 -15.30 10.80
CA ALA A 39 -3.40 -14.71 10.81
C ALA A 39 -4.26 -15.31 9.70
N ARG A 40 -5.51 -15.62 10.05
CA ARG A 40 -6.51 -16.15 9.10
C ARG A 40 -7.07 -15.07 8.19
N TYR A 41 -7.70 -15.48 7.10
CA TYR A 41 -8.50 -14.55 6.29
C TYR A 41 -9.52 -13.79 7.13
N GLY A 42 -9.68 -12.53 6.89
CA GLY A 42 -10.54 -11.63 7.64
C GLY A 42 -9.92 -11.08 8.93
N ALA A 43 -8.61 -11.29 9.15
CA ALA A 43 -7.86 -10.74 10.26
C ALA A 43 -6.59 -10.02 9.77
N ASP A 44 -6.10 -9.07 10.56
CA ASP A 44 -4.84 -8.38 10.32
C ASP A 44 -3.62 -9.25 10.67
N SER A 45 -2.43 -8.83 10.22
CA SER A 45 -1.21 -9.61 10.35
C SER A 45 -0.76 -9.76 11.80
N ASN A 46 -0.71 -10.99 12.30
CA ASN A 46 -0.10 -11.28 13.59
C ASN A 46 1.43 -11.50 13.46
N TRP A 47 2.09 -11.71 14.62
CA TRP A 47 3.53 -11.94 14.65
C TRP A 47 3.98 -13.16 13.83
N ALA A 48 3.22 -14.28 13.87
CA ALA A 48 3.58 -15.48 13.15
C ALA A 48 3.59 -15.25 11.63
N LEU A 49 2.62 -14.51 11.09
CA LEU A 49 2.57 -14.14 9.69
C LEU A 49 3.72 -13.17 9.34
N LEU A 50 3.88 -12.08 10.09
CA LEU A 50 4.93 -11.08 9.83
C LEU A 50 6.32 -11.72 9.83
N ARG A 51 6.64 -12.54 10.85
CA ARG A 51 7.91 -13.25 10.95
C ARG A 51 8.16 -14.17 9.75
N SER A 52 7.14 -14.92 9.34
CA SER A 52 7.20 -15.80 8.18
C SER A 52 7.47 -15.03 6.88
N ALA A 53 6.78 -13.90 6.67
CA ALA A 53 6.95 -13.04 5.51
C ALA A 53 8.35 -12.41 5.46
N LEU A 54 8.85 -11.87 6.56
CA LEU A 54 10.20 -11.31 6.64
C LEU A 54 11.27 -12.37 6.36
N TRP A 55 11.12 -13.54 6.94
CA TRP A 55 12.02 -14.66 6.67
C TRP A 55 12.01 -15.04 5.18
N GLN A 56 10.82 -15.23 4.59
CA GLN A 56 10.70 -15.58 3.18
C GLN A 56 11.26 -14.50 2.27
N THR A 57 10.97 -13.23 2.55
CA THR A 57 11.51 -12.12 1.74
C THR A 57 13.04 -12.12 1.75
N LYS A 58 13.65 -12.37 2.93
CA LYS A 58 15.11 -12.51 3.04
C LYS A 58 15.67 -13.71 2.29
N GLN A 59 14.96 -14.84 2.28
CA GLN A 59 15.38 -16.01 1.48
C GLN A 59 15.28 -15.74 -0.02
N THR A 60 14.21 -15.07 -0.44
CA THR A 60 13.94 -14.75 -1.85
C THR A 60 14.93 -13.70 -2.40
N LEU A 61 15.19 -12.64 -1.62
CA LEU A 61 16.06 -11.54 -2.02
C LEU A 61 16.96 -11.15 -0.83
N PRO A 62 18.10 -11.83 -0.65
CA PRO A 62 18.96 -11.63 0.52
C PRO A 62 19.55 -10.23 0.65
N ASN A 63 19.85 -9.58 -0.47
CA ASN A 63 20.53 -8.28 -0.53
C ASN A 63 19.82 -7.34 -1.53
N PRO A 64 18.61 -6.87 -1.19
CA PRO A 64 17.93 -5.90 -2.05
C PRO A 64 18.68 -4.56 -2.05
N ALA A 65 18.60 -3.82 -3.15
CA ALA A 65 19.18 -2.48 -3.23
C ALA A 65 18.48 -1.52 -2.23
N PHE A 66 17.19 -1.70 -2.03
CA PHE A 66 16.35 -1.03 -1.04
C PHE A 66 15.03 -1.79 -0.89
N LEU A 67 14.30 -1.53 0.19
CA LEU A 67 12.92 -1.98 0.37
C LEU A 67 11.97 -0.79 0.28
N VAL A 68 10.82 -1.00 -0.35
CA VAL A 68 9.72 -0.02 -0.39
C VAL A 68 8.53 -0.58 0.38
N LEU A 69 7.97 0.26 1.26
CA LEU A 69 6.75 -0.05 2.00
C LEU A 69 5.72 1.06 1.76
N PRO A 70 4.77 0.87 0.87
CA PRO A 70 3.80 1.89 0.51
C PRO A 70 2.82 2.32 1.62
N GLY A 71 2.95 1.86 2.84
CA GLY A 71 2.16 2.33 4.00
C GLY A 71 1.33 1.24 4.67
N ASP A 72 0.52 1.67 5.61
CA ASP A 72 -0.33 0.90 6.50
C ASP A 72 0.44 -0.15 7.31
N PHE A 73 1.18 0.37 8.30
CA PHE A 73 1.92 -0.42 9.29
C PHE A 73 1.02 -0.94 10.41
N LEU A 74 0.08 -0.09 10.88
CA LEU A 74 -0.81 -0.37 11.99
C LEU A 74 -2.06 -1.14 11.54
N ALA A 75 -2.53 -2.06 12.40
CA ALA A 75 -3.76 -2.82 12.18
C ALA A 75 -5.00 -1.92 12.11
N HIS A 76 -6.02 -2.37 11.40
CA HIS A 76 -7.32 -1.70 11.36
C HIS A 76 -7.92 -1.59 12.77
N ASN A 77 -8.62 -0.49 13.01
CA ASN A 77 -9.29 -0.25 14.30
C ASN A 77 -8.34 -0.34 15.53
N PHE A 78 -7.08 0.04 15.38
CA PHE A 78 -6.02 -0.15 16.37
C PHE A 78 -6.41 0.38 17.75
N ARG A 79 -7.00 1.60 17.83
CA ARG A 79 -7.47 2.17 19.09
C ARG A 79 -8.53 1.31 19.76
N ARG A 80 -9.53 0.85 19.04
CA ARG A 80 -10.61 0.02 19.60
C ARG A 80 -10.08 -1.31 20.11
N GLN A 81 -9.13 -1.91 19.40
CA GLN A 81 -8.51 -3.17 19.81
C GLN A 81 -7.68 -2.95 21.07
N PHE A 82 -6.91 -1.87 21.14
CA PHE A 82 -6.14 -1.51 22.34
C PHE A 82 -7.05 -1.30 23.57
N ASP A 83 -8.12 -0.52 23.42
CA ASP A 83 -9.07 -0.24 24.50
C ASP A 83 -9.79 -1.53 24.99
N ALA A 84 -9.94 -2.53 24.12
CA ALA A 84 -10.55 -3.81 24.50
C ALA A 84 -9.56 -4.75 25.22
N ALA A 85 -8.26 -4.61 25.04
CA ALA A 85 -7.25 -5.56 25.50
C ALA A 85 -6.36 -5.04 26.63
N ALA A 86 -6.05 -3.72 26.69
CA ALA A 86 -5.14 -3.15 27.66
C ALA A 86 -5.84 -2.84 28.99
N ALA A 87 -5.14 -3.01 30.11
CA ALA A 87 -5.63 -2.58 31.41
C ALA A 87 -5.62 -1.04 31.58
N ASN A 88 -4.67 -0.34 30.92
CA ASN A 88 -4.58 1.13 30.92
C ASN A 88 -5.02 1.67 29.55
N HIS A 89 -6.20 2.28 29.49
CA HIS A 89 -6.81 2.84 28.27
C HIS A 89 -6.54 4.33 28.07
N SER A 90 -5.63 4.94 28.84
CA SER A 90 -5.34 6.37 28.70
C SER A 90 -4.76 6.69 27.33
N ASP A 91 -4.99 7.90 26.82
CA ASP A 91 -4.45 8.36 25.54
C ASP A 91 -2.91 8.31 25.53
N ALA A 92 -2.27 8.56 26.67
CA ALA A 92 -0.82 8.45 26.79
C ALA A 92 -0.34 7.01 26.63
N ALA A 93 -1.00 6.02 27.26
CA ALA A 93 -0.69 4.61 27.12
C ALA A 93 -0.92 4.12 25.69
N TYR A 94 -2.00 4.53 25.07
CA TYR A 94 -2.30 4.22 23.67
C TYR A 94 -1.22 4.76 22.72
N ARG A 95 -0.88 6.06 22.82
CA ARG A 95 0.16 6.66 21.98
C ARG A 95 1.51 5.97 22.17
N GLN A 96 1.86 5.64 23.40
CA GLN A 96 3.07 4.89 23.68
C GLN A 96 3.05 3.51 23.04
N PHE A 97 1.91 2.81 23.06
CA PHE A 97 1.77 1.49 22.44
C PHE A 97 1.88 1.54 20.94
N VAL A 98 1.24 2.52 20.28
CA VAL A 98 1.41 2.78 18.84
C VAL A 98 2.88 3.06 18.51
N HIS A 99 3.54 3.95 19.27
CA HIS A 99 4.95 4.28 19.07
C HIS A 99 5.86 3.04 19.21
N LYS A 100 5.62 2.21 20.23
CA LYS A 100 6.34 0.94 20.42
C LYS A 100 6.10 -0.04 19.28
N THR A 101 4.87 -0.08 18.73
CA THR A 101 4.56 -0.91 17.57
C THR A 101 5.36 -0.47 16.35
N MET A 102 5.42 0.83 16.07
CA MET A 102 6.25 1.36 14.98
C MET A 102 7.74 1.06 15.18
N GLN A 103 8.25 1.24 16.40
CA GLN A 103 9.64 0.87 16.75
C GLN A 103 9.90 -0.63 16.55
N PHE A 104 8.96 -1.47 16.98
CA PHE A 104 9.07 -2.92 16.81
C PHE A 104 9.17 -3.32 15.35
N LEU A 105 8.29 -2.79 14.50
CA LEU A 105 8.31 -3.06 13.06
C LEU A 105 9.64 -2.61 12.43
N ALA A 106 10.09 -1.42 12.75
CA ALA A 106 11.38 -0.91 12.28
C ALA A 106 12.54 -1.83 12.70
N LEU A 107 12.60 -2.24 13.97
CA LEU A 107 13.61 -3.16 14.46
C LEU A 107 13.57 -4.52 13.76
N GLN A 108 12.40 -5.07 13.45
CA GLN A 108 12.31 -6.35 12.72
C GLN A 108 12.80 -6.20 11.27
N LEU A 109 12.45 -5.11 10.60
CA LEU A 109 12.91 -4.79 9.25
C LEU A 109 14.43 -4.60 9.20
N GLU A 110 15.00 -3.79 10.10
CA GLU A 110 16.44 -3.57 10.20
C GLU A 110 17.23 -4.85 10.54
N ARG A 111 16.72 -5.68 11.44
CA ARG A 111 17.33 -6.97 11.76
C ARG A 111 17.33 -7.93 10.58
N THR A 112 16.27 -7.90 9.79
CA THR A 112 16.16 -8.73 8.60
C THR A 112 17.06 -8.22 7.47
N PHE A 113 17.18 -6.92 7.32
CA PHE A 113 17.89 -6.25 6.22
C PHE A 113 18.84 -5.15 6.74
N PRO A 114 19.89 -5.51 7.48
CA PRO A 114 20.71 -4.54 8.25
C PRO A 114 21.45 -3.51 7.38
N ASP A 115 21.77 -3.86 6.13
CA ASP A 115 22.53 -2.99 5.24
C ASP A 115 21.66 -2.39 4.11
N THR A 116 20.36 -2.43 4.27
CA THR A 116 19.40 -2.04 3.24
C THR A 116 18.61 -0.82 3.69
N ALA A 117 18.57 0.22 2.89
CA ALA A 117 17.65 1.34 3.13
C ALA A 117 16.20 0.87 2.98
N ILE A 118 15.38 1.22 3.94
CA ILE A 118 13.96 0.92 3.97
C ILE A 118 13.21 2.22 3.78
N LEU A 119 12.37 2.27 2.75
CA LEU A 119 11.76 3.49 2.24
C LEU A 119 10.23 3.41 2.42
N PRO A 120 9.71 3.83 3.58
CA PRO A 120 8.30 3.73 3.90
C PRO A 120 7.51 4.98 3.47
N ALA A 121 6.29 4.81 2.96
CA ALA A 121 5.25 5.84 2.95
C ALA A 121 4.35 5.69 4.18
N LEU A 122 3.50 6.67 4.46
CA LEU A 122 2.44 6.55 5.47
C LEU A 122 1.13 6.12 4.80
N GLY A 123 0.41 5.19 5.45
CA GLY A 123 -0.94 4.79 5.08
C GLY A 123 -2.01 5.47 5.93
N ASN A 124 -3.26 5.14 5.64
CA ASN A 124 -4.41 5.78 6.30
C ASN A 124 -4.60 5.34 7.76
N ASP A 125 -4.14 4.17 8.14
CA ASP A 125 -4.18 3.70 9.53
C ASP A 125 -2.96 4.16 10.36
N ASP A 126 -1.94 4.75 9.73
CA ASP A 126 -0.69 5.18 10.38
C ASP A 126 -0.85 6.51 11.10
N SER A 127 -1.51 6.50 12.25
CA SER A 127 -1.83 7.70 13.00
C SER A 127 -2.19 7.36 14.45
N TYR A 128 -2.05 8.35 15.35
CA TYR A 128 -2.63 8.26 16.71
C TYR A 128 -4.15 8.46 16.72
N CYS A 129 -4.71 9.02 15.67
CA CYS A 129 -6.10 9.49 15.64
C CYS A 129 -7.06 8.51 15.00
N GLY A 130 -6.53 7.45 14.39
CA GLY A 130 -7.28 6.42 13.68
C GLY A 130 -7.30 6.60 12.16
N ASN A 131 -8.04 5.75 11.53
CA ASN A 131 -8.11 5.61 10.08
C ASN A 131 -8.50 6.94 9.39
N TYR A 132 -7.74 7.34 8.39
CA TYR A 132 -7.83 8.61 7.64
C TYR A 132 -7.75 9.89 8.48
N GLN A 133 -7.14 9.86 9.66
CA GLN A 133 -7.11 10.98 10.59
C GLN A 133 -5.68 11.39 10.99
N LEU A 134 -4.77 11.46 10.05
CA LEU A 134 -3.42 11.94 10.31
C LEU A 134 -3.42 13.47 10.54
N GLN A 135 -2.86 13.92 11.68
CA GLN A 135 -2.71 15.33 12.00
C GLN A 135 -1.47 15.92 11.32
N PRO A 136 -1.61 16.93 10.42
CA PRO A 136 -0.46 17.66 9.89
C PRO A 136 0.33 18.32 11.02
N GLN A 137 1.67 18.25 10.97
CA GLN A 137 2.55 18.78 12.01
C GLN A 137 2.27 18.22 13.41
N GLY A 138 1.61 17.06 13.47
CA GLY A 138 1.12 16.46 14.70
C GLY A 138 2.13 15.59 15.43
N PRO A 139 1.76 15.13 16.65
CA PRO A 139 2.66 14.31 17.47
C PRO A 139 3.11 13.02 16.81
N PHE A 140 2.25 12.36 16.02
CA PHE A 140 2.63 11.12 15.34
C PHE A 140 3.83 11.31 14.41
N LEU A 141 3.82 12.38 13.60
CA LEU A 141 4.93 12.69 12.69
C LEU A 141 6.21 13.05 13.46
N ALA A 142 6.09 13.78 14.57
CA ALA A 142 7.22 14.15 15.41
C ALA A 142 7.84 12.93 16.11
N ASP A 143 7.01 12.07 16.71
CA ASP A 143 7.45 10.92 17.49
C ASP A 143 8.02 9.82 16.56
N THR A 144 7.51 9.68 15.34
CA THR A 144 7.98 8.68 14.38
C THR A 144 9.17 9.15 13.52
N LEU A 145 9.50 10.43 13.50
CA LEU A 145 10.64 10.96 12.76
C LEU A 145 11.95 10.20 13.02
N PRO A 146 12.38 9.93 14.27
CA PRO A 146 13.62 9.20 14.50
C PRO A 146 13.60 7.78 13.92
N ILE A 147 12.43 7.11 13.97
CA ILE A 147 12.22 5.75 13.47
C ILE A 147 12.39 5.74 11.95
N PHE A 148 11.64 6.59 11.25
CA PHE A 148 11.66 6.63 9.80
C PHE A 148 12.99 7.15 9.25
N ARG A 149 13.63 8.10 9.96
CA ARG A 149 14.96 8.57 9.61
C ARG A 149 16.01 7.45 9.71
N ALA A 150 15.92 6.58 10.73
CA ALA A 150 16.80 5.42 10.85
C ALA A 150 16.60 4.43 9.71
N LEU A 151 15.34 4.10 9.36
CA LEU A 151 15.01 3.21 8.24
C LEU A 151 15.55 3.72 6.89
N VAL A 152 15.39 5.01 6.61
CA VAL A 152 15.91 5.65 5.39
C VAL A 152 17.43 5.75 5.41
N GLY A 153 18.02 5.84 6.60
CA GLY A 153 19.46 5.80 6.82
C GLY A 153 20.20 6.95 6.14
N ALA A 154 21.33 6.62 5.51
CA ALA A 154 22.19 7.61 4.84
C ALA A 154 21.55 8.32 3.63
N LEU A 155 20.40 7.85 3.15
CA LEU A 155 19.67 8.50 2.05
C LEU A 155 18.82 9.68 2.53
N ALA A 156 18.58 9.86 3.83
CA ALA A 156 17.83 10.98 4.38
C ALA A 156 18.52 12.32 4.05
N SER A 157 17.85 13.13 3.22
CA SER A 157 18.35 14.44 2.79
C SER A 157 18.26 15.48 3.91
N LEU A 158 18.94 16.63 3.75
CA LEU A 158 18.82 17.77 4.68
C LEU A 158 17.38 18.29 4.87
N GLY A 159 16.51 18.06 3.90
CA GLY A 159 15.10 18.46 3.97
C GLY A 159 14.18 17.40 4.59
N PHE A 160 14.68 16.17 4.82
CA PHE A 160 13.88 15.05 5.28
C PHE A 160 13.09 15.38 6.55
N ASP A 161 13.76 15.81 7.60
CA ASP A 161 13.13 16.07 8.92
C ASP A 161 12.00 17.09 8.83
N ARG A 162 12.25 18.21 8.13
CA ARG A 162 11.26 19.26 7.96
C ARG A 162 10.04 18.77 7.17
N ASN A 163 10.25 18.08 6.07
CA ASN A 163 9.17 17.61 5.20
C ASN A 163 8.35 16.52 5.90
N TRP A 164 9.04 15.60 6.58
CA TRP A 164 8.39 14.57 7.39
C TRP A 164 7.55 15.17 8.50
N MET A 165 8.11 16.03 9.34
CA MET A 165 7.40 16.66 10.45
C MET A 165 6.21 17.51 9.99
N SER A 166 6.26 18.08 8.78
CA SER A 166 5.16 18.89 8.24
C SER A 166 3.97 18.03 7.81
N TYR A 167 4.23 17.02 6.95
CA TYR A 167 3.17 16.28 6.27
C TYR A 167 3.50 14.79 6.03
N GLY A 168 4.62 14.27 6.53
CA GLY A 168 5.06 12.91 6.24
C GLY A 168 5.59 12.71 4.81
N ASN A 169 5.85 13.80 4.08
CA ASN A 169 6.43 13.77 2.74
C ASN A 169 7.95 13.67 2.80
N TYR A 170 8.57 13.02 1.84
CA TYR A 170 10.02 13.09 1.66
C TYR A 170 10.47 12.64 0.27
N SER A 171 11.72 12.91 -0.08
CA SER A 171 12.35 12.37 -1.27
C SER A 171 13.78 11.90 -0.97
N VAL A 172 14.22 10.87 -1.69
CA VAL A 172 15.57 10.33 -1.62
C VAL A 172 16.08 10.03 -3.03
N THR A 173 17.40 10.02 -3.21
CA THR A 173 18.02 9.52 -4.44
C THR A 173 18.69 8.20 -4.11
N VAL A 174 18.21 7.13 -4.72
CA VAL A 174 18.80 5.79 -4.65
C VAL A 174 19.73 5.56 -5.85
N ARG A 175 20.34 4.39 -5.93
CA ARG A 175 21.09 4.00 -7.15
C ARG A 175 20.10 3.87 -8.31
N GLY A 176 19.97 4.93 -9.10
CA GLY A 176 19.00 5.02 -10.21
C GLY A 176 18.07 6.21 -10.05
N PRO A 177 16.74 5.99 -9.93
CA PRO A 177 15.77 7.07 -9.91
C PRO A 177 15.79 7.85 -8.59
N ARG A 178 15.32 9.10 -8.64
CA ARG A 178 14.86 9.82 -7.46
C ARG A 178 13.52 9.24 -7.04
N MET A 179 13.37 8.88 -5.78
CA MET A 179 12.12 8.41 -5.23
C MET A 179 11.46 9.53 -4.43
N ILE A 180 10.20 9.82 -4.73
CA ILE A 180 9.42 10.89 -4.11
C ILE A 180 8.19 10.25 -3.44
N PHE A 181 8.01 10.54 -2.16
CA PHE A 181 6.97 9.97 -1.30
C PHE A 181 5.98 11.04 -0.87
N PRO A 182 4.97 11.39 -1.70
CA PRO A 182 3.89 12.26 -1.29
C PRO A 182 2.93 11.50 -0.37
N ASN A 183 2.49 12.13 0.70
CA ASN A 183 1.51 11.54 1.61
C ASN A 183 0.09 11.72 1.05
N THR A 184 -0.41 10.71 0.35
CA THR A 184 -1.71 10.73 -0.31
C THR A 184 -2.89 10.48 0.63
N VAL A 185 -2.65 10.21 1.91
CA VAL A 185 -3.72 10.19 2.93
C VAL A 185 -4.46 11.54 2.94
N PHE A 186 -3.75 12.65 2.76
CA PHE A 186 -4.34 13.99 2.70
C PHE A 186 -5.19 14.26 1.44
N PHE A 187 -5.05 13.44 0.40
CA PHE A 187 -5.90 13.54 -0.80
C PHE A 187 -7.21 12.77 -0.66
N SER A 188 -7.26 11.80 0.26
CA SER A 188 -8.39 10.89 0.38
C SER A 188 -9.72 11.62 0.57
N ALA A 189 -10.75 11.08 -0.08
CA ALA A 189 -12.13 11.53 0.12
C ALA A 189 -12.61 11.32 1.57
N ASN A 190 -12.01 10.33 2.24
CA ASN A 190 -12.33 9.98 3.63
C ASN A 190 -11.49 10.77 4.66
N TYR A 191 -10.47 11.52 4.20
CA TYR A 191 -9.60 12.25 5.11
C TYR A 191 -10.35 13.36 5.86
N HIS A 192 -10.17 13.38 7.17
CA HIS A 192 -10.55 14.46 8.07
C HIS A 192 -9.53 14.58 9.20
N ASN A 193 -9.28 15.81 9.67
CA ASN A 193 -8.38 16.06 10.79
C ASN A 193 -9.15 15.93 12.12
N GLY A 194 -9.33 14.69 12.58
CA GLY A 194 -10.14 14.38 13.77
C GLY A 194 -9.46 14.65 15.10
N CYS A 195 -8.13 14.84 15.13
CA CYS A 195 -7.39 15.00 16.38
C CYS A 195 -6.61 16.31 16.52
N GLY A 196 -6.79 17.26 15.63
CA GLY A 196 -6.07 18.53 15.65
C GLY A 196 -6.98 19.74 15.74
N SER A 197 -6.48 20.78 16.40
CA SER A 197 -7.16 22.08 16.46
C SER A 197 -6.88 22.99 15.25
N ALA A 198 -5.99 22.58 14.34
CA ALA A 198 -5.67 23.36 13.14
C ALA A 198 -6.76 23.17 12.07
N ALA A 199 -7.90 23.83 12.26
CA ALA A 199 -9.05 23.74 11.36
C ALA A 199 -8.78 24.28 9.94
N ASP A 200 -7.74 25.09 9.75
CA ASP A 200 -7.51 25.85 8.52
C ASP A 200 -6.36 25.32 7.64
N ALA A 201 -5.71 24.21 8.02
CA ALA A 201 -4.64 23.67 7.21
C ALA A 201 -5.20 22.83 6.05
N ASP A 202 -4.82 23.17 4.83
CA ASP A 202 -5.02 22.33 3.64
C ASP A 202 -3.75 21.51 3.34
N PRO A 203 -3.56 20.35 4.00
CA PRO A 203 -2.38 19.52 3.84
C PRO A 203 -2.31 18.88 2.45
N GLY A 204 -3.44 18.69 1.78
CA GLY A 204 -3.49 18.15 0.43
C GLY A 204 -2.88 19.14 -0.58
N SER A 205 -3.31 20.40 -0.58
CA SER A 205 -2.70 21.43 -1.43
C SER A 205 -1.22 21.66 -1.10
N ALA A 206 -0.84 21.63 0.17
CA ALA A 206 0.58 21.73 0.56
C ALA A 206 1.42 20.57 0.04
N THR A 207 0.91 19.34 0.09
CA THR A 207 1.57 18.16 -0.46
C THR A 207 1.70 18.23 -1.98
N LEU A 208 0.68 18.72 -2.71
CA LEU A 208 0.75 18.93 -4.16
C LEU A 208 1.80 19.98 -4.54
N ALA A 209 1.84 21.12 -3.85
CA ALA A 209 2.84 22.15 -4.09
C ALA A 209 4.28 21.67 -3.83
N TRP A 210 4.45 20.87 -2.77
CA TRP A 210 5.72 20.21 -2.49
C TRP A 210 6.09 19.21 -3.59
N LEU A 211 5.16 18.37 -4.04
CA LEU A 211 5.38 17.40 -5.12
C LEU A 211 5.79 18.10 -6.43
N GLU A 212 5.13 19.20 -6.80
CA GLU A 212 5.51 20.00 -7.97
C GLU A 212 6.95 20.50 -7.86
N THR A 213 7.34 21.00 -6.68
CA THR A 213 8.71 21.46 -6.42
C THR A 213 9.75 20.34 -6.61
N GLU A 214 9.44 19.14 -6.10
CA GLU A 214 10.31 17.97 -6.23
C GLU A 214 10.43 17.48 -7.69
N LEU A 215 9.31 17.43 -8.43
CA LEU A 215 9.28 17.03 -9.84
C LEU A 215 10.02 18.05 -10.72
N ALA A 216 9.80 19.34 -10.51
CA ALA A 216 10.51 20.38 -11.22
C ALA A 216 12.04 20.35 -10.94
N ALA A 217 12.44 20.02 -9.72
CA ALA A 217 13.85 19.84 -9.37
C ALA A 217 14.45 18.61 -10.06
N ALA A 218 13.74 17.50 -10.11
CA ALA A 218 14.16 16.28 -10.80
C ALA A 218 14.30 16.51 -12.32
N GLU A 219 13.32 17.17 -12.94
CA GLU A 219 13.35 17.51 -14.37
C GLU A 219 14.57 18.37 -14.71
N ARG A 220 14.82 19.47 -13.96
CA ARG A 220 16.01 20.31 -14.15
C ARG A 220 17.33 19.56 -13.98
N ALA A 221 17.36 18.57 -13.09
CA ALA A 221 18.52 17.71 -12.86
C ALA A 221 18.59 16.52 -13.82
N GLN A 222 17.64 16.39 -14.76
CA GLN A 222 17.51 15.25 -15.68
C GLN A 222 17.46 13.90 -14.95
N GLN A 223 16.91 13.87 -13.75
CA GLN A 223 16.70 12.64 -12.95
C GLN A 223 15.38 11.98 -13.33
N ARG A 224 15.39 10.68 -13.45
CA ARG A 224 14.18 9.87 -13.53
C ARG A 224 13.55 9.75 -12.13
N VAL A 225 12.23 9.65 -12.07
CA VAL A 225 11.47 9.65 -10.83
C VAL A 225 10.62 8.39 -10.69
N TRP A 226 10.64 7.81 -9.49
CA TRP A 226 9.61 6.93 -8.99
C TRP A 226 8.75 7.70 -7.98
N LEU A 227 7.44 7.69 -8.17
CA LEU A 227 6.48 8.14 -7.15
C LEU A 227 6.06 6.93 -6.31
N VAL A 228 6.13 7.07 -5.00
CA VAL A 228 5.68 6.03 -4.06
C VAL A 228 4.71 6.65 -3.07
N TYR A 229 3.51 6.11 -3.00
CA TYR A 229 2.48 6.62 -2.11
C TYR A 229 1.54 5.49 -1.69
N HIS A 230 0.71 5.72 -0.67
CA HIS A 230 -0.17 4.67 -0.17
C HIS A 230 -1.45 4.58 -0.98
N ILE A 231 -2.34 5.58 -0.87
CA ILE A 231 -3.65 5.56 -1.52
C ILE A 231 -3.48 5.91 -3.01
N PRO A 232 -3.84 5.02 -3.96
CA PRO A 232 -3.80 5.33 -5.39
C PRO A 232 -4.94 6.29 -5.79
N PRO A 233 -4.82 6.96 -6.95
CA PRO A 233 -5.94 7.70 -7.52
C PRO A 233 -7.04 6.78 -8.07
N GLY A 234 -8.19 7.35 -8.42
CA GLY A 234 -9.31 6.66 -9.06
C GLY A 234 -10.48 6.41 -8.13
N VAL A 235 -11.05 5.21 -8.20
CA VAL A 235 -12.29 4.82 -7.52
C VAL A 235 -12.01 3.86 -6.36
N ASP A 236 -12.66 4.10 -5.24
CA ASP A 236 -12.77 3.15 -4.13
C ASP A 236 -13.71 2.01 -4.53
N LEU A 237 -13.11 0.92 -5.03
CA LEU A 237 -13.86 -0.24 -5.54
C LEU A 237 -14.62 -0.96 -4.45
N PHE A 238 -14.03 -1.08 -3.25
CA PHE A 238 -14.68 -1.77 -2.14
C PHE A 238 -15.99 -1.07 -1.76
N THR A 239 -15.95 0.23 -1.51
CA THR A 239 -17.15 1.00 -1.17
C THR A 239 -18.12 1.09 -2.34
N THR A 240 -17.62 1.25 -3.57
CA THR A 240 -18.45 1.30 -4.78
C THR A 240 -19.27 0.01 -4.96
N LEU A 241 -18.63 -1.15 -4.84
CA LEU A 241 -19.29 -2.44 -4.95
C LEU A 241 -20.31 -2.69 -3.82
N LEU A 242 -20.02 -2.24 -2.60
CA LEU A 242 -20.98 -2.33 -1.49
C LEU A 242 -22.23 -1.47 -1.69
N ARG A 243 -22.10 -0.30 -2.33
CA ARG A 243 -23.25 0.57 -2.63
C ARG A 243 -24.15 0.04 -3.75
N GLY A 244 -23.61 -0.70 -4.70
CA GLY A 244 -24.30 -1.62 -5.59
C GLY A 244 -25.09 -1.04 -6.76
N SER A 245 -25.51 0.22 -6.78
CA SER A 245 -26.33 0.80 -7.85
C SER A 245 -25.76 2.07 -8.45
N CYS A 246 -25.60 2.06 -9.77
CA CYS A 246 -25.19 3.22 -10.56
C CYS A 246 -26.30 4.30 -10.66
N PRO A 247 -25.93 5.57 -10.83
CA PRO A 247 -24.56 6.12 -10.79
C PRO A 247 -24.06 6.45 -9.39
N ASP A 248 -24.95 6.43 -8.38
CA ASP A 248 -24.68 6.92 -7.02
C ASP A 248 -23.74 6.00 -6.21
N ALA A 249 -23.44 4.82 -6.75
CA ALA A 249 -22.51 3.88 -6.13
C ALA A 249 -21.05 4.35 -6.19
N ILE A 250 -20.67 5.17 -7.18
CA ILE A 250 -19.27 5.49 -7.45
C ILE A 250 -18.68 6.36 -6.33
N VAL A 251 -17.64 5.85 -5.68
CA VAL A 251 -16.94 6.53 -4.60
C VAL A 251 -15.51 6.85 -5.03
N PRO A 252 -15.08 8.11 -5.02
CA PRO A 252 -13.71 8.45 -5.35
C PRO A 252 -12.76 8.06 -4.22
N MET A 253 -11.54 7.61 -4.56
CA MET A 253 -10.43 7.48 -3.59
C MET A 253 -10.02 8.86 -3.06
N TRP A 254 -9.92 9.85 -3.92
CA TRP A 254 -9.45 11.20 -3.60
C TRP A 254 -10.53 12.26 -3.84
N LYS A 255 -10.45 13.34 -3.06
CA LYS A 255 -11.23 14.56 -3.32
C LYS A 255 -10.82 15.11 -4.69
N GLN A 256 -11.80 15.52 -5.51
CA GLN A 256 -11.53 16.03 -6.86
C GLN A 256 -10.60 17.25 -6.85
N THR A 257 -10.66 18.06 -5.80
CA THR A 257 -9.78 19.22 -5.58
C THR A 257 -8.29 18.86 -5.55
N TYR A 258 -7.93 17.57 -5.30
CA TYR A 258 -6.56 17.07 -5.29
C TYR A 258 -6.29 16.13 -6.48
N ALA A 259 -7.30 15.37 -6.90
CA ALA A 259 -7.16 14.44 -8.01
C ALA A 259 -6.84 15.13 -9.34
N GLU A 260 -7.60 16.15 -9.69
CA GLU A 260 -7.40 16.90 -10.94
C GLU A 260 -6.02 17.59 -11.03
N PRO A 261 -5.58 18.35 -10.00
CA PRO A 261 -4.22 18.91 -10.01
C PRO A 261 -3.12 17.85 -10.05
N PHE A 262 -3.29 16.71 -9.36
CA PHE A 262 -2.34 15.60 -9.42
C PHE A 262 -2.23 15.01 -10.83
N TYR A 263 -3.36 14.80 -11.52
CA TYR A 263 -3.35 14.32 -12.91
C TYR A 263 -2.69 15.32 -13.86
N ALA A 264 -2.98 16.61 -13.70
CA ALA A 264 -2.34 17.65 -14.49
C ALA A 264 -0.80 17.67 -14.26
N LEU A 265 -0.40 17.55 -13.00
CA LEU A 265 1.01 17.53 -12.60
C LEU A 265 1.74 16.31 -13.14
N THR A 266 1.20 15.09 -12.94
CA THR A 266 1.84 13.86 -13.40
C THR A 266 1.86 13.75 -14.91
N ARG A 267 0.88 14.30 -15.62
CA ARG A 267 0.88 14.41 -17.08
C ARG A 267 1.99 15.35 -17.55
N ARG A 268 2.15 16.52 -16.92
CA ARG A 268 3.20 17.49 -17.25
C ARG A 268 4.59 16.89 -17.11
N TYR A 269 4.83 16.07 -16.11
CA TYR A 269 6.12 15.44 -15.81
C TYR A 269 6.20 13.98 -16.25
N SER A 270 5.36 13.55 -17.21
CA SER A 270 5.31 12.15 -17.66
C SER A 270 6.63 11.63 -18.23
N ASP A 271 7.45 12.49 -18.85
CA ASP A 271 8.78 12.13 -19.33
C ASP A 271 9.81 11.95 -18.19
N THR A 272 9.53 12.52 -17.02
CA THR A 272 10.38 12.44 -15.83
C THR A 272 9.98 11.28 -14.92
N ILE A 273 8.68 11.04 -14.78
CA ILE A 273 8.12 9.96 -13.94
C ILE A 273 8.14 8.66 -14.74
N VAL A 274 8.99 7.71 -14.37
CA VAL A 274 9.14 6.43 -15.08
C VAL A 274 8.32 5.32 -14.47
N ALA A 275 7.91 5.44 -13.20
CA ALA A 275 7.01 4.52 -12.52
C ALA A 275 6.37 5.20 -11.32
N SER A 276 5.21 4.69 -10.91
CA SER A 276 4.60 4.98 -9.60
C SER A 276 4.31 3.66 -8.90
N PHE A 277 4.22 3.65 -7.57
CA PHE A 277 3.85 2.46 -6.79
C PHE A 277 2.88 2.88 -5.69
N ALA A 278 1.86 2.06 -5.46
CA ALA A 278 0.89 2.28 -4.38
C ALA A 278 0.56 0.98 -3.64
N GLY A 279 -0.17 1.10 -2.53
CA GLY A 279 -0.77 0.03 -1.74
C GLY A 279 -2.28 0.19 -1.63
N HIS A 280 -2.82 0.05 -0.40
CA HIS A 280 -4.19 0.40 0.00
C HIS A 280 -5.30 -0.50 -0.54
N ILE A 281 -5.23 -0.94 -1.78
CA ILE A 281 -6.27 -1.80 -2.39
C ILE A 281 -6.17 -3.24 -1.90
N HIS A 282 -5.02 -3.63 -1.32
CA HIS A 282 -4.68 -4.97 -0.85
C HIS A 282 -4.52 -6.02 -1.95
N MET A 283 -4.91 -5.72 -3.18
CA MET A 283 -4.82 -6.62 -4.32
C MET A 283 -3.56 -6.36 -5.15
N ASP A 284 -3.07 -7.38 -5.82
CA ASP A 284 -2.10 -7.22 -6.91
C ASP A 284 -2.84 -6.67 -8.13
N ASP A 285 -2.55 -5.42 -8.48
CA ASP A 285 -3.34 -4.67 -9.44
C ASP A 285 -2.49 -3.57 -10.11
N PHE A 286 -3.05 -2.82 -11.02
CA PHE A 286 -2.43 -1.62 -11.59
C PHE A 286 -3.46 -0.56 -11.95
N ARG A 287 -2.99 0.66 -12.20
CA ARG A 287 -3.81 1.75 -12.76
C ARG A 287 -3.06 2.39 -13.91
N LEU A 288 -3.77 2.69 -15.00
CA LEU A 288 -3.28 3.51 -16.10
C LEU A 288 -3.69 4.95 -15.87
N LEU A 289 -2.73 5.86 -15.79
CA LEU A 289 -3.01 7.28 -15.62
C LEU A 289 -3.38 7.90 -16.97
N GLY A 290 -4.63 8.34 -17.09
CA GLY A 290 -5.22 8.83 -18.31
C GLY A 290 -6.67 8.42 -18.41
N GLY A 291 -7.17 8.14 -19.61
CA GLY A 291 -8.54 7.74 -19.87
C GLY A 291 -8.82 7.63 -21.35
N ASP A 292 -10.04 7.97 -21.79
CA ASP A 292 -10.51 7.88 -23.16
C ASP A 292 -9.59 8.55 -24.21
N ASN A 293 -8.82 9.57 -23.79
CA ASN A 293 -7.88 10.30 -24.64
C ASN A 293 -6.44 9.72 -24.63
N GLY A 294 -6.26 8.51 -24.09
CA GLY A 294 -4.99 7.83 -23.99
C GLY A 294 -4.31 7.97 -22.63
N TYR A 295 -3.28 7.14 -22.44
CA TYR A 295 -2.56 7.01 -21.18
C TYR A 295 -1.21 7.71 -21.25
N TYR A 296 -0.74 8.24 -20.12
CA TYR A 296 0.53 8.94 -19.99
C TYR A 296 1.40 8.44 -18.82
N GLY A 297 0.91 7.52 -18.02
CA GLY A 297 1.61 6.94 -16.87
C GLY A 297 0.89 5.71 -16.33
N PHE A 298 1.46 5.09 -15.33
CA PHE A 298 0.92 3.88 -14.72
C PHE A 298 1.33 3.76 -13.24
N VAL A 299 0.55 2.99 -12.49
CA VAL A 299 0.73 2.75 -11.06
C VAL A 299 0.51 1.26 -10.77
N PRO A 300 1.56 0.43 -10.66
CA PRO A 300 1.46 -0.88 -10.05
C PRO A 300 0.99 -0.77 -8.59
N ILE A 301 0.00 -1.56 -8.23
CA ILE A 301 -0.52 -1.67 -6.86
C ILE A 301 0.14 -2.88 -6.21
N THR A 302 0.76 -2.68 -5.06
CA THR A 302 1.44 -3.74 -4.31
C THR A 302 0.43 -4.51 -3.47
N PRO A 303 0.38 -5.85 -3.55
CA PRO A 303 -0.51 -6.65 -2.72
C PRO A 303 -0.16 -6.53 -1.24
N ALA A 304 -1.16 -6.71 -0.38
CA ALA A 304 -1.03 -6.61 1.06
C ALA A 304 -0.38 -7.84 1.69
N LEU A 305 0.29 -7.63 2.83
CA LEU A 305 0.64 -8.72 3.73
C LEU A 305 -0.56 -9.17 4.57
N SER A 306 -1.42 -8.23 4.99
CA SER A 306 -2.62 -8.53 5.78
C SER A 306 -3.68 -9.25 4.96
N PRO A 307 -4.17 -10.43 5.38
CA PRO A 307 -5.22 -11.18 4.69
C PRO A 307 -6.64 -10.71 5.06
N ILE A 308 -6.82 -9.50 5.55
CA ILE A 308 -8.07 -9.02 6.13
C ILE A 308 -9.25 -9.02 5.14
N TYR A 309 -8.99 -8.76 3.86
CA TYR A 309 -10.03 -8.76 2.83
C TYR A 309 -10.14 -10.09 2.07
N GLY A 310 -9.51 -11.16 2.57
CA GLY A 310 -9.64 -12.51 2.04
C GLY A 310 -8.64 -12.87 0.94
N GLN A 311 -7.71 -11.97 0.63
CA GLN A 311 -6.58 -12.25 -0.27
C GLN A 311 -5.46 -13.00 0.46
N ASN A 312 -4.60 -13.69 -0.30
CA ASN A 312 -3.40 -14.29 0.26
C ASN A 312 -2.40 -13.21 0.69
N PRO A 313 -1.73 -13.40 1.84
CA PRO A 313 -0.57 -12.59 2.20
C PRO A 313 0.48 -12.61 1.10
N ALA A 314 0.94 -11.45 0.65
CA ALA A 314 1.86 -11.39 -0.48
C ALA A 314 2.93 -10.29 -0.33
N PHE A 315 4.01 -10.45 -1.08
CA PHE A 315 5.01 -9.42 -1.32
C PHE A 315 5.55 -9.51 -2.75
N ARG A 316 6.26 -8.48 -3.19
CA ARG A 316 6.74 -8.40 -4.56
C ARG A 316 8.23 -8.08 -4.60
N THR A 317 8.96 -8.71 -5.53
CA THR A 317 10.29 -8.27 -5.94
C THR A 317 10.20 -7.54 -7.28
N VAL A 318 11.02 -6.48 -7.44
CA VAL A 318 11.05 -5.67 -8.65
C VAL A 318 12.49 -5.60 -9.13
N THR A 319 12.71 -5.86 -10.42
CA THR A 319 13.99 -5.66 -11.10
C THR A 319 13.90 -4.41 -11.97
N SER A 320 14.84 -3.48 -11.80
CA SER A 320 14.91 -2.25 -12.58
C SER A 320 16.26 -2.09 -13.29
N ASP A 321 16.26 -1.34 -14.37
CA ASP A 321 17.50 -0.86 -15.00
C ASP A 321 18.10 0.35 -14.25
N ALA A 322 19.28 0.77 -14.67
CA ALA A 322 19.98 1.90 -14.04
C ALA A 322 19.24 3.25 -14.19
N ALA A 323 18.34 3.37 -15.17
CA ALA A 323 17.50 4.54 -15.35
C ALA A 323 16.19 4.49 -14.57
N GLY A 324 15.94 3.40 -13.82
CA GLY A 324 14.72 3.19 -13.03
C GLY A 324 13.55 2.60 -13.85
N GLY A 325 13.76 2.19 -15.09
CA GLY A 325 12.74 1.45 -15.83
C GLY A 325 12.54 0.06 -15.23
N ILE A 326 11.29 -0.37 -15.04
CA ILE A 326 10.99 -1.67 -14.46
C ILE A 326 11.15 -2.76 -15.52
N LEU A 327 12.12 -3.65 -15.32
CA LEU A 327 12.39 -4.77 -16.23
C LEU A 327 11.43 -5.92 -15.98
N ASP A 328 11.16 -6.25 -14.72
CA ASP A 328 10.27 -7.33 -14.33
C ASP A 328 9.81 -7.21 -12.88
N GLN A 329 8.77 -7.93 -12.53
CA GLN A 329 8.35 -8.16 -11.14
C GLN A 329 7.90 -9.59 -10.95
N THR A 330 8.14 -10.11 -9.73
CA THR A 330 7.60 -11.40 -9.29
C THR A 330 6.81 -11.19 -8.01
N THR A 331 5.57 -11.63 -8.01
CA THR A 331 4.71 -11.67 -6.82
C THR A 331 4.88 -13.02 -6.13
N TYR A 332 5.09 -12.98 -4.81
CA TYR A 332 5.18 -14.14 -3.94
C TYR A 332 4.01 -14.12 -2.97
N GLU A 333 3.35 -15.25 -2.81
CA GLU A 333 2.20 -15.41 -1.93
C GLU A 333 2.43 -16.48 -0.86
N LEU A 334 1.77 -16.33 0.28
CA LEU A 334 1.59 -17.42 1.21
C LEU A 334 0.46 -18.32 0.70
N ALA A 335 0.83 -19.30 -0.09
CA ALA A 335 -0.11 -20.29 -0.60
C ALA A 335 -0.67 -21.13 0.56
N TYR A 336 -1.87 -21.62 0.38
CA TYR A 336 -2.52 -22.52 1.35
C TYR A 336 -2.61 -21.93 2.77
N LEU A 337 -3.00 -20.65 2.87
CA LEU A 337 -3.12 -19.96 4.16
C LEU A 337 -4.02 -20.72 5.15
N ARG A 338 -5.10 -21.37 4.68
CA ARG A 338 -6.00 -22.15 5.54
C ARG A 338 -5.28 -23.29 6.24
N GLU A 339 -4.50 -24.03 5.48
CA GLU A 339 -3.70 -25.14 6.01
C GLU A 339 -2.63 -24.65 7.00
N ALA A 340 -2.04 -23.48 6.72
CA ALA A 340 -1.07 -22.85 7.63
C ALA A 340 -1.74 -22.38 8.93
N VAL A 341 -2.96 -21.87 8.88
CA VAL A 341 -3.77 -21.52 10.05
C VAL A 341 -4.13 -22.76 10.86
N ASP A 342 -4.37 -23.89 10.21
CA ASP A 342 -4.65 -25.18 10.85
C ASP A 342 -3.39 -25.90 11.34
N GLY A 343 -2.21 -25.26 11.24
CA GLY A 343 -0.96 -25.73 11.82
C GLY A 343 0.04 -26.36 10.85
N ALA A 344 -0.24 -26.37 9.54
CA ALA A 344 0.76 -26.71 8.54
C ALA A 344 1.86 -25.65 8.47
N PRO A 345 3.10 -26.00 8.08
CA PRO A 345 4.14 -25.01 7.85
C PRO A 345 3.72 -23.98 6.79
N PRO A 346 3.94 -22.67 7.02
CA PRO A 346 3.65 -21.66 6.01
C PRO A 346 4.45 -21.90 4.73
N THR A 347 3.74 -22.01 3.59
CA THR A 347 4.37 -22.28 2.29
C THR A 347 4.27 -21.05 1.41
N TRP A 348 5.41 -20.40 1.19
CA TRP A 348 5.55 -19.26 0.27
C TRP A 348 6.01 -19.76 -1.09
N GLN A 349 5.40 -19.23 -2.14
CA GLN A 349 5.76 -19.55 -3.52
C GLN A 349 5.70 -18.32 -4.41
N ALA A 350 6.48 -18.36 -5.50
CA ALA A 350 6.27 -17.41 -6.58
C ALA A 350 4.92 -17.72 -7.23
N GLU A 351 4.05 -16.75 -7.25
CA GLU A 351 2.76 -16.88 -7.89
C GLU A 351 2.89 -16.64 -9.38
N TYR A 352 3.49 -15.53 -9.78
CA TYR A 352 3.85 -15.26 -11.18
C TYR A 352 5.03 -14.29 -11.28
N THR A 353 5.68 -14.33 -12.44
CA THR A 353 6.61 -13.32 -12.91
C THR A 353 5.95 -12.62 -14.11
N PHE A 354 5.89 -11.30 -14.12
CA PHE A 354 5.10 -10.50 -15.07
C PHE A 354 5.43 -10.83 -16.52
N THR A 355 6.72 -10.78 -16.89
CA THR A 355 7.13 -11.01 -18.28
C THR A 355 6.81 -12.43 -18.76
N GLN A 356 6.84 -13.41 -17.87
CA GLN A 356 6.51 -14.81 -18.18
C GLN A 356 5.00 -15.04 -18.27
N ALA A 357 4.24 -14.49 -17.32
CA ALA A 357 2.80 -14.69 -17.28
C ALA A 357 2.07 -14.05 -18.47
N TRP A 358 2.48 -12.83 -18.81
CA TRP A 358 1.80 -12.04 -19.84
C TRP A 358 2.49 -12.03 -21.19
N GLN A 359 3.69 -12.62 -21.30
CA GLN A 359 4.53 -12.60 -22.52
C GLN A 359 4.82 -11.16 -23.00
N LEU A 360 4.97 -10.25 -22.06
CA LEU A 360 5.29 -8.83 -22.29
C LEU A 360 6.75 -8.57 -21.93
N PRO A 361 7.44 -7.65 -22.63
CA PRO A 361 8.90 -7.53 -22.52
C PRO A 361 9.40 -6.91 -21.21
N ARG A 362 8.56 -6.09 -20.55
CA ARG A 362 8.87 -5.35 -19.32
C ARG A 362 7.60 -4.71 -18.75
N ILE A 363 7.71 -4.06 -17.59
CA ILE A 363 6.62 -3.29 -17.02
C ILE A 363 6.82 -1.82 -17.37
N ASP A 364 6.07 -1.34 -18.33
CA ASP A 364 6.01 0.05 -18.75
C ASP A 364 4.60 0.40 -19.25
N LEU A 365 4.40 1.66 -19.62
CA LEU A 365 3.10 2.13 -20.09
C LEU A 365 2.59 1.33 -21.29
N ALA A 366 3.45 1.00 -22.25
CA ALA A 366 3.07 0.24 -23.44
C ALA A 366 2.62 -1.18 -23.10
N SER A 367 3.39 -1.88 -22.27
CA SER A 367 3.07 -3.23 -21.82
C SER A 367 1.78 -3.30 -21.00
N LEU A 368 1.59 -2.34 -20.06
CA LEU A 368 0.36 -2.33 -19.26
C LEU A 368 -0.87 -1.88 -20.06
N THR A 369 -0.71 -1.02 -21.04
CA THR A 369 -1.79 -0.69 -21.99
C THR A 369 -2.17 -1.92 -22.83
N GLN A 370 -1.17 -2.70 -23.27
CA GLN A 370 -1.42 -3.95 -23.98
C GLN A 370 -2.11 -4.99 -23.09
N LEU A 371 -1.64 -5.14 -21.83
CA LEU A 371 -2.29 -6.02 -20.85
C LEU A 371 -3.75 -5.61 -20.63
N TYR A 372 -4.01 -4.32 -20.47
CA TYR A 372 -5.36 -3.80 -20.30
C TYR A 372 -6.26 -4.13 -21.51
N ALA A 373 -5.75 -3.99 -22.74
CA ALA A 373 -6.47 -4.40 -23.93
C ALA A 373 -6.74 -5.92 -23.94
N MET A 374 -5.76 -6.75 -23.58
CA MET A 374 -5.95 -8.21 -23.48
C MET A 374 -7.07 -8.58 -22.50
N ILE A 375 -7.14 -7.89 -21.35
CA ILE A 375 -8.21 -8.09 -20.36
C ILE A 375 -9.56 -7.63 -20.90
N THR A 376 -9.62 -6.49 -21.58
CA THR A 376 -10.87 -5.94 -22.14
C THR A 376 -11.41 -6.74 -23.30
N ASP A 377 -10.54 -7.30 -24.14
CA ASP A 377 -10.91 -8.02 -25.35
C ASP A 377 -11.11 -9.53 -25.14
N ALA A 378 -10.92 -10.04 -23.91
CA ALA A 378 -11.12 -11.46 -23.62
C ALA A 378 -12.57 -11.91 -23.92
N PRO A 379 -12.77 -13.14 -24.44
CA PRO A 379 -14.06 -13.60 -24.98
C PRO A 379 -15.19 -13.65 -23.96
N SER A 380 -14.86 -13.82 -22.68
CA SER A 380 -15.86 -13.79 -21.61
C SER A 380 -15.34 -13.08 -20.38
N ASP A 381 -16.23 -12.58 -19.52
CA ASP A 381 -15.82 -11.99 -18.25
C ASP A 381 -15.13 -13.02 -17.34
N ARG A 382 -15.46 -14.31 -17.50
CA ARG A 382 -14.78 -15.40 -16.78
C ARG A 382 -13.34 -15.57 -17.26
N ASP A 383 -13.08 -15.52 -18.56
CA ASP A 383 -11.74 -15.65 -19.13
C ASP A 383 -10.88 -14.44 -18.80
N ARG A 384 -11.46 -13.22 -18.85
CA ARG A 384 -10.83 -11.96 -18.41
C ARG A 384 -10.39 -12.07 -16.96
N TRP A 385 -11.27 -12.55 -16.13
CA TRP A 385 -11.05 -12.72 -14.70
C TRP A 385 -9.97 -13.77 -14.38
N HIS A 386 -10.01 -14.92 -15.07
CA HIS A 386 -8.98 -15.95 -14.95
C HIS A 386 -7.62 -15.52 -15.50
N THR A 387 -7.59 -14.56 -16.42
CA THR A 387 -6.35 -14.00 -16.94
C THR A 387 -5.70 -13.02 -15.97
N PHE A 388 -6.51 -12.24 -15.25
CA PHE A 388 -6.03 -11.10 -14.45
C PHE A 388 -5.97 -11.38 -12.94
N LEU A 389 -6.86 -12.18 -12.39
CA LEU A 389 -7.04 -12.33 -10.94
C LEU A 389 -6.80 -13.73 -10.34
N PRO A 390 -6.10 -14.69 -10.96
CA PRO A 390 -5.78 -15.95 -10.29
C PRO A 390 -4.95 -15.73 -9.02
N VAL A 391 -4.35 -14.59 -8.92
CA VAL A 391 -3.15 -14.29 -8.19
C VAL A 391 -3.42 -13.79 -6.77
N SER A 392 -4.37 -12.94 -6.56
CA SER A 392 -4.42 -12.24 -5.28
C SER A 392 -5.56 -12.64 -4.36
N SER A 393 -6.45 -13.54 -4.76
CA SER A 393 -7.60 -13.87 -3.90
C SER A 393 -8.27 -15.23 -4.14
N PRO A 394 -7.71 -16.34 -3.67
CA PRO A 394 -8.35 -17.65 -3.78
C PRO A 394 -9.67 -17.77 -3.01
N VAL A 395 -9.93 -16.89 -2.04
CA VAL A 395 -11.13 -16.96 -1.20
C VAL A 395 -12.33 -16.24 -1.78
N TYR A 396 -12.13 -15.08 -2.37
CA TYR A 396 -13.24 -14.32 -2.96
C TYR A 396 -13.78 -14.92 -4.25
N TRP A 397 -12.95 -15.75 -4.93
CA TRP A 397 -13.19 -16.13 -6.31
C TRP A 397 -13.34 -17.63 -6.52
N SER A 398 -13.29 -18.43 -5.46
CA SER A 398 -13.03 -19.87 -5.59
C SER A 398 -14.22 -20.75 -5.94
N THR A 399 -15.50 -20.34 -5.85
CA THR A 399 -16.54 -21.37 -6.00
C THR A 399 -17.87 -20.96 -6.60
N ASN A 400 -18.27 -19.69 -6.62
CA ASN A 400 -19.55 -19.28 -7.22
C ASN A 400 -19.45 -17.87 -7.77
N LEU A 401 -18.93 -17.77 -8.99
CA LEU A 401 -18.96 -16.56 -9.81
C LEU A 401 -20.39 -16.29 -10.27
N GLY A 402 -21.25 -15.83 -9.34
CA GLY A 402 -22.55 -15.29 -9.71
C GLY A 402 -22.44 -13.85 -10.23
N GLU A 403 -23.55 -13.22 -10.56
CA GLU A 403 -23.60 -11.83 -11.07
C GLU A 403 -22.83 -10.81 -10.23
N ALA A 404 -22.67 -11.04 -8.92
CA ALA A 404 -21.91 -10.16 -8.04
C ALA A 404 -20.40 -10.17 -8.35
N ALA A 405 -19.85 -11.31 -8.73
CA ALA A 405 -18.44 -11.44 -9.11
C ALA A 405 -18.20 -10.85 -10.52
N LEU A 406 -19.14 -11.04 -11.44
CA LEU A 406 -19.08 -10.43 -12.78
C LEU A 406 -19.14 -8.90 -12.67
N ARG A 407 -19.96 -8.36 -11.78
CA ARG A 407 -19.98 -6.91 -11.48
C ARG A 407 -18.67 -6.44 -10.87
N GLY A 408 -18.03 -7.26 -10.01
CA GLY A 408 -16.71 -6.99 -9.47
C GLY A 408 -15.65 -6.92 -10.57
N ALA A 409 -15.62 -7.88 -11.48
CA ALA A 409 -14.69 -7.90 -12.61
C ALA A 409 -14.79 -6.65 -13.50
N LEU A 410 -16.03 -6.24 -13.84
CA LEU A 410 -16.27 -5.01 -14.59
C LEU A 410 -15.78 -3.77 -13.84
N ALA A 411 -16.03 -3.69 -12.52
CA ALA A 411 -15.62 -2.56 -11.70
C ALA A 411 -14.09 -2.40 -11.67
N TYR A 412 -13.35 -3.50 -11.47
CA TYR A 412 -11.89 -3.51 -11.49
C TYR A 412 -11.35 -3.11 -12.86
N ARG A 413 -11.81 -3.75 -13.93
CA ARG A 413 -11.42 -3.42 -15.29
C ARG A 413 -11.64 -1.93 -15.62
N CYS A 414 -12.80 -1.38 -15.24
CA CYS A 414 -13.05 0.05 -15.45
C CYS A 414 -12.09 0.92 -14.64
N ALA A 415 -11.72 0.52 -13.43
CA ALA A 415 -10.79 1.25 -12.60
C ALA A 415 -9.35 1.20 -13.11
N ASP A 416 -8.94 0.11 -13.77
CA ASP A 416 -7.58 -0.02 -14.30
C ASP A 416 -7.31 1.01 -15.42
N GLY A 417 -8.32 1.31 -16.24
CA GLY A 417 -8.20 2.20 -17.40
C GLY A 417 -8.80 3.59 -17.24
N HIS A 418 -9.63 3.85 -16.22
CA HIS A 418 -10.36 5.11 -16.11
C HIS A 418 -10.22 5.73 -14.71
N MET A 419 -9.30 6.67 -14.58
CA MET A 419 -9.06 7.38 -13.33
C MET A 419 -10.06 8.49 -13.05
N LEU A 420 -10.67 9.06 -14.09
CA LEU A 420 -11.64 10.13 -13.95
C LEU A 420 -13.04 9.55 -13.70
N LEU A 421 -13.75 10.07 -12.70
CA LEU A 421 -15.07 9.57 -12.31
C LEU A 421 -16.09 9.54 -13.46
N PRO A 422 -16.18 10.55 -14.35
CA PRO A 422 -17.11 10.50 -15.48
C PRO A 422 -16.79 9.39 -16.47
N GLU A 423 -15.51 9.10 -16.71
CA GLU A 423 -15.07 8.03 -17.61
C GLU A 423 -15.31 6.66 -16.98
N TYR A 424 -14.94 6.49 -15.72
CA TYR A 424 -15.25 5.29 -14.95
C TYR A 424 -16.77 5.02 -14.93
N GLY A 425 -17.58 6.06 -14.70
CA GLY A 425 -19.03 5.96 -14.70
C GLY A 425 -19.60 5.49 -16.03
N ARG A 426 -19.09 5.98 -17.16
CA ARG A 426 -19.46 5.48 -18.48
C ARG A 426 -19.09 4.01 -18.67
N CYS A 427 -17.91 3.61 -18.25
CA CYS A 427 -17.46 2.23 -18.34
C CYS A 427 -18.28 1.30 -17.42
N TYR A 428 -18.39 1.63 -16.14
CA TYR A 428 -19.00 0.73 -15.14
C TYR A 428 -20.53 0.73 -15.21
N CYS A 429 -21.15 1.90 -15.42
CA CYS A 429 -22.60 2.05 -15.42
C CYS A 429 -23.20 2.00 -16.82
N GLY A 430 -22.44 2.33 -17.86
CA GLY A 430 -22.90 2.30 -19.26
C GLY A 430 -22.80 0.93 -19.91
N GLY A 431 -22.15 -0.04 -19.32
CA GLY A 431 -21.92 -1.39 -19.86
C GLY A 431 -23.11 -2.36 -19.76
N GLY A 432 -24.32 -1.86 -19.61
CA GLY A 432 -25.59 -2.62 -19.62
C GLY A 432 -26.33 -2.49 -20.96
N GLY A 433 -25.59 -2.66 -22.07
CA GLY A 433 -26.17 -2.71 -23.42
C GLY A 433 -25.84 -4.03 -24.10
#